data_adae3c81d090e70487cef8d6cfbeb9a9
#
_entry.id   adae3c81d090e70487cef8d6cfbeb9a9
#
_cell.length_a   1.000
_cell.length_b   1.000
_cell.length_c   1.000
_cell.angle_alpha   90.00
_cell.angle_beta   90.00
_cell.angle_gamma   90.00
#
_symmetry.space_group_name_H-M   'P 1'
#
loop_
_entity.id
_entity.type
_entity.pdbx_description
1 polymer ?
#
loop_
_entity_poly.entity_id
_entity_poly.type
_entity_poly.pdbx_seq_one_letter_code
_entity_poly.pdbx_strand_id
1 'polypeptide(L)'
;MAALEPKGGAWGVHLRMTGQFQWHEQPSEPCKHTRVRFWNTKEEELRFVDVRSFGEMWWVPPGQAIEEVITGLTRLGPEPFTSDFSATYLKQKLKGSNRPIKTALLDQALVAGAGNIYADESLFASGIAPFTPAGQLKLEQLERLRDALVNVLTISIGAGGTTFSDFRDLEGVNGNYGGQAWVYRRGGEPCRSCGTPIRREKLSGRSTHWCPTCQS
;
A
#
# COMPACT_ATOMS: atom_id res chain seq x y z
N MET A 1 -0.43 -5.92 -7.77
CA MET A 1 -0.25 -7.29 -8.32
C MET A 1 0.12 -7.16 -9.78
N ALA A 2 1.20 -7.77 -10.25
CA ALA A 2 1.55 -7.76 -11.66
C ALA A 2 1.13 -9.10 -12.27
N ALA A 3 0.31 -9.08 -13.30
CA ALA A 3 0.07 -10.24 -14.14
C ALA A 3 0.99 -10.15 -15.34
N LEU A 4 1.84 -11.15 -15.53
CA LEU A 4 2.56 -11.34 -16.78
C LEU A 4 1.69 -12.26 -17.64
N GLU A 5 1.16 -11.77 -18.74
CA GLU A 5 0.43 -12.58 -19.72
C GLU A 5 1.39 -13.11 -20.82
N PRO A 6 1.91 -14.30 -20.68
CA PRO A 6 2.35 -15.04 -21.86
C PRO A 6 1.10 -15.57 -22.58
N LYS A 7 1.19 -15.84 -23.88
CA LYS A 7 0.17 -16.56 -24.65
C LYS A 7 -0.08 -17.92 -23.97
N GLY A 8 -0.86 -17.96 -22.93
CA GLY A 8 -1.06 -19.24 -22.26
C GLY A 8 -1.35 -19.24 -20.77
N GLY A 9 -1.57 -18.12 -20.12
CA GLY A 9 -1.92 -18.08 -18.69
C GLY A 9 -1.44 -16.82 -17.99
N ALA A 10 -1.75 -16.68 -16.71
CA ALA A 10 -1.31 -15.58 -15.88
C ALA A 10 -0.57 -16.08 -14.63
N TRP A 11 0.34 -15.27 -14.12
CA TRP A 11 1.05 -15.56 -12.90
C TRP A 11 0.77 -14.48 -11.87
N GLY A 12 0.12 -14.86 -10.76
CA GLY A 12 -0.18 -13.96 -9.67
C GLY A 12 0.84 -14.07 -8.56
N VAL A 13 1.26 -12.92 -8.00
CA VAL A 13 2.19 -12.87 -6.87
C VAL A 13 1.71 -11.89 -5.83
N HIS A 14 1.68 -12.32 -4.58
CA HIS A 14 1.50 -11.46 -3.43
C HIS A 14 2.78 -11.41 -2.61
N LEU A 15 3.45 -10.27 -2.61
CA LEU A 15 4.76 -10.12 -1.97
C LEU A 15 4.71 -10.20 -0.43
N ARG A 16 3.54 -9.95 0.18
CA ARG A 16 3.41 -9.85 1.64
C ARG A 16 4.38 -8.80 2.21
N MET A 17 5.03 -9.09 3.35
CA MET A 17 5.82 -8.11 4.08
C MET A 17 7.29 -8.02 3.63
N THR A 18 7.88 -9.12 3.22
CA THR A 18 9.33 -9.21 2.92
C THR A 18 9.64 -9.80 1.56
N GLY A 19 8.62 -10.21 0.80
CA GLY A 19 8.79 -10.69 -0.56
C GLY A 19 9.18 -9.54 -1.49
N GLN A 20 10.18 -9.77 -2.31
CA GLN A 20 10.65 -8.83 -3.33
C GLN A 20 11.20 -9.59 -4.52
N PHE A 21 11.09 -8.99 -5.70
CA PHE A 21 11.79 -9.43 -6.88
C PHE A 21 13.10 -8.69 -7.02
N GLN A 22 14.12 -9.39 -7.53
CA GLN A 22 15.43 -8.84 -7.86
C GLN A 22 15.80 -9.30 -9.26
N TRP A 23 16.19 -8.36 -10.10
CA TRP A 23 16.70 -8.63 -11.44
C TRP A 23 18.22 -8.73 -11.42
N HIS A 24 18.77 -9.76 -12.07
CA HIS A 24 20.20 -9.98 -12.17
C HIS A 24 20.58 -10.25 -13.64
N GLU A 25 21.22 -9.27 -14.27
CA GLU A 25 21.78 -9.45 -15.62
C GLU A 25 22.92 -10.45 -15.62
N GLN A 26 23.69 -10.49 -14.54
CA GLN A 26 24.76 -11.46 -14.30
C GLN A 26 24.44 -12.24 -13.03
N PRO A 27 23.90 -13.43 -13.16
CA PRO A 27 23.51 -14.24 -11.99
C PRO A 27 24.71 -14.61 -11.13
N SER A 28 24.51 -14.52 -9.83
CA SER A 28 25.47 -14.87 -8.78
C SER A 28 24.87 -15.94 -7.85
N GLU A 29 25.64 -16.41 -6.90
CA GLU A 29 25.14 -17.31 -5.86
C GLU A 29 23.89 -16.72 -5.17
N PRO A 30 22.77 -17.47 -5.09
CA PRO A 30 21.55 -17.01 -4.46
C PRO A 30 21.72 -16.89 -2.94
N CYS A 31 21.13 -15.87 -2.34
CA CYS A 31 21.09 -15.77 -0.89
C CYS A 31 20.18 -16.86 -0.27
N LYS A 32 20.37 -17.14 1.03
CA LYS A 32 19.57 -18.14 1.77
C LYS A 32 18.05 -17.86 1.80
N HIS A 33 17.63 -16.66 1.44
CA HIS A 33 16.23 -16.26 1.41
C HIS A 33 15.64 -16.26 -0.01
N THR A 34 16.41 -16.66 -1.03
CA THR A 34 15.90 -16.86 -2.37
C THR A 34 14.95 -18.05 -2.37
N ARG A 35 13.70 -17.85 -2.81
CA ARG A 35 12.63 -18.86 -2.81
C ARG A 35 12.34 -19.41 -4.18
N VAL A 36 12.37 -18.54 -5.20
CA VAL A 36 12.14 -18.93 -6.60
C VAL A 36 13.13 -18.18 -7.49
N ARG A 37 13.53 -18.85 -8.56
CA ARG A 37 14.43 -18.30 -9.58
C ARG A 37 13.81 -18.57 -10.95
N PHE A 38 13.78 -17.53 -11.78
CA PHE A 38 13.31 -17.59 -13.16
C PHE A 38 14.42 -17.12 -14.08
N TRP A 39 14.53 -17.77 -15.22
CA TRP A 39 15.57 -17.52 -16.19
C TRP A 39 14.94 -17.15 -17.54
N ASN A 40 15.49 -16.17 -18.22
CA ASN A 40 15.14 -15.90 -19.59
C ASN A 40 16.14 -16.56 -20.55
N THR A 41 15.92 -16.37 -21.86
CA THR A 41 16.76 -16.94 -22.91
C THR A 41 18.15 -16.30 -23.02
N LYS A 42 18.39 -15.18 -22.31
CA LYS A 42 19.68 -14.49 -22.24
C LYS A 42 20.48 -14.87 -20.99
N GLU A 43 20.01 -15.87 -20.24
CA GLU A 43 20.59 -16.28 -18.96
C GLU A 43 20.49 -15.21 -17.85
N GLU A 44 19.68 -14.16 -18.03
CA GLU A 44 19.35 -13.22 -16.99
C GLU A 44 18.35 -13.85 -16.00
N GLU A 45 18.44 -13.47 -14.73
CA GLU A 45 17.68 -14.10 -13.65
C GLU A 45 16.75 -13.12 -12.95
N LEU A 46 15.48 -13.51 -12.78
CA LEU A 46 14.55 -12.88 -11.87
C LEU A 46 14.44 -13.74 -10.60
N ARG A 47 14.88 -13.22 -9.48
CA ARG A 47 14.79 -13.86 -8.17
C ARG A 47 13.61 -13.39 -7.37
N PHE A 48 12.89 -14.30 -6.76
CA PHE A 48 11.97 -13.98 -5.67
C PHE A 48 12.66 -14.25 -4.34
N VAL A 49 12.91 -13.20 -3.58
CA VAL A 49 13.56 -13.24 -2.27
C VAL A 49 12.52 -12.92 -1.19
N ASP A 50 12.40 -13.77 -0.18
CA ASP A 50 11.46 -13.56 0.92
C ASP A 50 12.03 -14.09 2.26
N VAL A 51 12.40 -13.16 3.12
CA VAL A 51 13.01 -13.48 4.43
C VAL A 51 12.04 -14.24 5.32
N ARG A 52 10.77 -13.85 5.33
CA ARG A 52 9.74 -14.44 6.20
C ARG A 52 8.97 -15.58 5.59
N SER A 53 9.14 -15.82 4.29
CA SER A 53 8.45 -16.88 3.53
C SER A 53 6.92 -16.81 3.62
N PHE A 54 6.35 -15.60 3.62
CA PHE A 54 4.92 -15.37 3.61
C PHE A 54 4.36 -15.00 2.22
N GLY A 55 5.25 -14.76 1.27
CA GLY A 55 4.87 -14.51 -0.12
C GLY A 55 4.12 -15.69 -0.71
N GLU A 56 3.19 -15.39 -1.60
CA GLU A 56 2.34 -16.39 -2.25
C GLU A 56 2.42 -16.21 -3.76
N MET A 57 2.39 -17.32 -4.50
CA MET A 57 2.40 -17.35 -5.96
C MET A 57 1.32 -18.29 -6.47
N TRP A 58 0.64 -17.88 -7.54
CA TRP A 58 -0.39 -18.66 -8.21
C TRP A 58 -0.12 -18.73 -9.70
N TRP A 59 -0.30 -19.91 -10.27
CA TRP A 59 -0.41 -20.07 -11.71
C TRP A 59 -1.88 -20.12 -12.10
N VAL A 60 -2.28 -19.26 -13.04
CA VAL A 60 -3.61 -19.26 -13.63
C VAL A 60 -3.51 -19.88 -15.02
N PRO A 61 -4.10 -21.05 -15.25
CA PRO A 61 -4.08 -21.70 -16.55
C PRO A 61 -4.73 -20.86 -17.66
N PRO A 62 -4.33 -21.05 -18.92
CA PRO A 62 -5.01 -20.43 -20.05
C PRO A 62 -6.50 -20.71 -20.05
N GLY A 63 -7.31 -19.69 -20.31
CA GLY A 63 -8.77 -19.81 -20.40
C GLY A 63 -9.50 -19.85 -19.05
N GLN A 64 -8.78 -19.81 -17.92
CA GLN A 64 -9.39 -19.68 -16.60
C GLN A 64 -9.36 -18.23 -16.13
N ALA A 65 -10.46 -17.76 -15.51
CA ALA A 65 -10.53 -16.42 -14.96
C ALA A 65 -9.55 -16.27 -13.75
N ILE A 66 -8.85 -15.15 -13.68
CA ILE A 66 -7.84 -14.91 -12.64
C ILE A 66 -8.47 -14.99 -11.25
N GLU A 67 -9.67 -14.46 -11.11
CA GLU A 67 -10.44 -14.40 -9.86
C GLU A 67 -10.90 -15.78 -9.35
N GLU A 68 -11.00 -16.76 -10.22
CA GLU A 68 -11.33 -18.14 -9.82
C GLU A 68 -10.16 -18.82 -9.11
N VAL A 69 -8.94 -18.48 -9.50
CA VAL A 69 -7.72 -19.02 -8.87
C VAL A 69 -7.29 -18.16 -7.69
N ILE A 70 -7.30 -16.84 -7.88
CA ILE A 70 -6.88 -15.86 -6.88
C ILE A 70 -8.13 -15.20 -6.28
N THR A 71 -8.89 -15.96 -5.53
CA THR A 71 -10.20 -15.56 -4.99
C THR A 71 -10.17 -14.31 -4.12
N GLY A 72 -9.00 -13.93 -3.58
CA GLY A 72 -8.82 -12.69 -2.84
C GLY A 72 -9.09 -11.44 -3.66
N LEU A 73 -8.95 -11.49 -5.00
CA LEU A 73 -9.18 -10.35 -5.90
C LEU A 73 -10.64 -9.90 -5.93
N THR A 74 -11.58 -10.82 -5.81
CA THR A 74 -13.03 -10.51 -5.84
C THR A 74 -13.46 -9.63 -4.66
N ARG A 75 -12.64 -9.53 -3.62
CA ARG A 75 -12.93 -8.75 -2.41
C ARG A 75 -12.26 -7.38 -2.42
N LEU A 76 -11.42 -7.09 -3.41
CA LEU A 76 -10.76 -5.79 -3.47
C LEU A 76 -11.75 -4.68 -3.83
N GLY A 77 -11.61 -3.56 -3.14
CA GLY A 77 -12.25 -2.32 -3.53
C GLY A 77 -11.57 -1.71 -4.77
N PRO A 78 -12.06 -0.57 -5.24
CA PRO A 78 -11.48 0.11 -6.40
C PRO A 78 -10.02 0.50 -6.17
N GLU A 79 -9.27 0.54 -7.25
CA GLU A 79 -7.93 1.10 -7.28
C GLU A 79 -8.00 2.63 -7.09
N PRO A 80 -7.10 3.24 -6.29
CA PRO A 80 -7.14 4.68 -5.97
C PRO A 80 -7.11 5.61 -7.19
N PHE A 81 -6.51 5.16 -8.29
CA PHE A 81 -6.31 5.96 -9.50
C PHE A 81 -7.45 5.82 -10.53
N THR A 82 -8.50 5.06 -10.23
CA THR A 82 -9.66 4.90 -11.11
C THR A 82 -10.80 5.83 -10.73
N SER A 83 -11.71 6.11 -11.67
CA SER A 83 -12.93 6.90 -11.42
C SER A 83 -13.88 6.26 -10.40
N ASP A 84 -13.78 4.95 -10.21
CA ASP A 84 -14.60 4.19 -9.26
C ASP A 84 -14.29 4.56 -7.82
N PHE A 85 -13.04 4.96 -7.53
CA PHE A 85 -12.66 5.49 -6.23
C PHE A 85 -13.05 6.96 -6.11
N SER A 86 -14.31 7.21 -5.82
CA SER A 86 -14.89 8.56 -5.69
C SER A 86 -15.34 8.86 -4.26
N ALA A 87 -15.50 10.15 -3.93
CA ALA A 87 -16.06 10.57 -2.63
C ALA A 87 -17.49 10.05 -2.43
N THR A 88 -18.29 9.99 -3.49
CA THR A 88 -19.64 9.44 -3.47
C THR A 88 -19.61 7.94 -3.15
N TYR A 89 -18.69 7.19 -3.76
CA TYR A 89 -18.47 5.78 -3.43
C TYR A 89 -18.10 5.62 -1.95
N LEU A 90 -17.13 6.40 -1.46
CA LEU A 90 -16.73 6.38 -0.05
C LEU A 90 -17.92 6.69 0.88
N LYS A 91 -18.71 7.70 0.55
CA LYS A 91 -19.89 8.09 1.34
C LYS A 91 -20.91 6.96 1.43
N GLN A 92 -21.15 6.24 0.36
CA GLN A 92 -22.05 5.09 0.32
C GLN A 92 -21.52 3.93 1.16
N LYS A 93 -20.25 3.56 0.94
CA LYS A 93 -19.61 2.41 1.61
C LYS A 93 -19.42 2.62 3.12
N LEU A 94 -19.20 3.87 3.54
CA LEU A 94 -18.97 4.22 4.94
C LEU A 94 -20.25 4.59 5.69
N LYS A 95 -21.40 4.63 5.03
CA LYS A 95 -22.68 5.00 5.65
C LYS A 95 -22.96 4.16 6.89
N GLY A 96 -23.19 4.84 8.03
CA GLY A 96 -23.49 4.19 9.31
C GLY A 96 -22.31 3.47 9.99
N SER A 97 -21.11 3.57 9.42
CA SER A 97 -19.93 2.92 10.01
C SER A 97 -19.39 3.72 11.21
N ASN A 98 -19.32 3.08 12.37
CA ASN A 98 -18.70 3.66 13.57
C ASN A 98 -17.20 3.33 13.70
N ARG A 99 -16.64 2.53 12.77
CA ARG A 99 -15.21 2.23 12.82
C ARG A 99 -14.36 3.48 12.51
N PRO A 100 -13.18 3.63 13.13
CA PRO A 100 -12.27 4.73 12.83
C PRO A 100 -11.95 4.80 11.34
N ILE A 101 -11.87 6.03 10.78
CA ILE A 101 -11.61 6.21 9.35
C ILE A 101 -10.28 5.59 8.91
N LYS A 102 -9.24 5.66 9.74
CA LYS A 102 -7.99 4.97 9.43
C LYS A 102 -8.18 3.46 9.28
N THR A 103 -8.94 2.84 10.18
CA THR A 103 -9.22 1.40 10.11
C THR A 103 -10.02 1.05 8.85
N ALA A 104 -10.90 1.96 8.43
CA ALA A 104 -11.65 1.80 7.18
C ALA A 104 -10.71 1.87 5.95
N LEU A 105 -9.77 2.82 5.89
CA LEU A 105 -8.80 2.94 4.80
C LEU A 105 -7.85 1.74 4.67
N LEU A 106 -7.56 1.05 5.76
CA LEU A 106 -6.72 -0.15 5.75
C LEU A 106 -7.45 -1.41 5.25
N ASP A 107 -8.77 -1.33 5.12
CA ASP A 107 -9.59 -2.40 4.56
C ASP A 107 -9.48 -2.38 3.03
N GLN A 108 -8.80 -3.38 2.49
CA GLN A 108 -8.60 -3.51 1.04
C GLN A 108 -9.92 -3.69 0.26
N ALA A 109 -11.03 -4.00 0.94
CA ALA A 109 -12.36 -4.02 0.35
C ALA A 109 -12.96 -2.61 0.18
N LEU A 110 -12.45 -1.60 0.90
CA LEU A 110 -12.85 -0.21 0.71
C LEU A 110 -12.02 0.46 -0.40
N VAL A 111 -10.70 0.27 -0.37
CA VAL A 111 -9.77 0.79 -1.37
C VAL A 111 -8.56 -0.13 -1.48
N ALA A 112 -8.22 -0.55 -2.69
CA ALA A 112 -7.07 -1.41 -2.91
C ALA A 112 -5.75 -0.64 -2.72
N GLY A 113 -4.72 -1.30 -2.19
CA GLY A 113 -3.36 -0.78 -2.11
C GLY A 113 -3.07 0.25 -1.00
N ALA A 114 -4.07 0.76 -0.29
CA ALA A 114 -3.85 1.69 0.82
C ALA A 114 -3.28 0.96 2.05
N GLY A 115 -2.02 1.23 2.37
CA GLY A 115 -1.32 0.68 3.54
C GLY A 115 -1.24 1.67 4.70
N ASN A 116 -0.62 1.21 5.81
CA ASN A 116 -0.54 1.97 7.07
C ASN A 116 0.14 3.34 6.92
N ILE A 117 1.17 3.44 6.10
CA ILE A 117 1.90 4.67 5.82
C ILE A 117 0.98 5.67 5.13
N TYR A 118 0.40 5.26 4.02
CA TYR A 118 -0.42 6.11 3.18
C TYR A 118 -1.75 6.51 3.83
N ALA A 119 -2.30 5.66 4.72
CA ALA A 119 -3.45 6.02 5.54
C ALA A 119 -3.12 7.15 6.53
N ASP A 120 -1.98 7.10 7.25
CA ASP A 120 -1.58 8.18 8.17
C ASP A 120 -1.30 9.48 7.40
N GLU A 121 -0.57 9.41 6.30
CA GLU A 121 -0.19 10.57 5.50
C GLU A 121 -1.38 11.23 4.82
N SER A 122 -2.31 10.46 4.25
CA SER A 122 -3.52 11.00 3.61
C SER A 122 -4.48 11.62 4.61
N LEU A 123 -4.61 11.05 5.80
CA LEU A 123 -5.41 11.62 6.89
C LEU A 123 -4.80 12.93 7.39
N PHE A 124 -3.48 13.01 7.49
CA PHE A 124 -2.80 14.26 7.81
C PHE A 124 -3.04 15.31 6.73
N ALA A 125 -2.81 14.97 5.47
CA ALA A 125 -2.97 15.91 4.34
C ALA A 125 -4.42 16.41 4.17
N SER A 126 -5.42 15.59 4.55
CA SER A 126 -6.85 15.97 4.52
C SER A 126 -7.34 16.67 5.79
N GLY A 127 -6.50 16.74 6.84
CA GLY A 127 -6.86 17.36 8.14
C GLY A 127 -7.85 16.54 8.96
N ILE A 128 -7.96 15.22 8.74
CA ILE A 128 -8.92 14.34 9.41
C ILE A 128 -8.21 13.53 10.49
N ALA A 129 -8.76 13.54 11.72
CA ALA A 129 -8.24 12.72 12.80
C ALA A 129 -8.46 11.22 12.52
N PRO A 130 -7.46 10.34 12.75
CA PRO A 130 -7.54 8.92 12.39
C PRO A 130 -8.63 8.15 13.12
N PHE A 131 -9.09 8.65 14.26
CA PHE A 131 -10.10 8.04 15.11
C PHE A 131 -11.54 8.46 14.74
N THR A 132 -11.72 9.42 13.85
CA THR A 132 -13.03 9.91 13.43
C THR A 132 -13.89 8.76 12.93
N PRO A 133 -15.14 8.58 13.43
CA PRO A 133 -16.05 7.56 12.92
C PRO A 133 -16.30 7.77 11.42
N ALA A 134 -16.00 6.77 10.61
CA ALA A 134 -15.99 6.91 9.15
C ALA A 134 -17.34 7.35 8.56
N GLY A 135 -18.45 6.88 9.15
CA GLY A 135 -19.80 7.25 8.71
C GLY A 135 -20.21 8.70 8.99
N GLN A 136 -19.49 9.39 9.90
CA GLN A 136 -19.78 10.79 10.25
C GLN A 136 -19.14 11.79 9.28
N LEU A 137 -18.18 11.37 8.46
CA LEU A 137 -17.50 12.23 7.52
C LEU A 137 -18.48 12.80 6.49
N LYS A 138 -18.40 14.12 6.26
CA LYS A 138 -19.15 14.82 5.22
C LYS A 138 -18.56 14.54 3.85
N LEU A 139 -19.31 14.79 2.79
CA LEU A 139 -18.86 14.55 1.42
C LEU A 139 -17.58 15.34 1.10
N GLU A 140 -17.52 16.62 1.47
CA GLU A 140 -16.35 17.47 1.24
C GLU A 140 -15.08 16.96 1.97
N GLN A 141 -15.25 16.33 3.15
CA GLN A 141 -14.13 15.69 3.87
C GLN A 141 -13.65 14.45 3.14
N LEU A 142 -14.58 13.66 2.59
CA LEU A 142 -14.26 12.47 1.80
C LEU A 142 -13.64 12.82 0.45
N GLU A 143 -14.01 13.94 -0.18
CA GLU A 143 -13.35 14.48 -1.37
C GLU A 143 -11.90 14.82 -1.06
N ARG A 144 -11.64 15.60 -0.03
CA ARG A 144 -10.27 15.93 0.39
C ARG A 144 -9.45 14.69 0.74
N LEU A 145 -10.06 13.71 1.43
CA LEU A 145 -9.38 12.47 1.79
C LEU A 145 -9.03 11.64 0.55
N ARG A 146 -9.95 11.51 -0.40
CA ARG A 146 -9.72 10.83 -1.67
C ARG A 146 -8.56 11.48 -2.44
N ASP A 147 -8.60 12.80 -2.59
CA ASP A 147 -7.56 13.55 -3.29
C ASP A 147 -6.21 13.46 -2.59
N ALA A 148 -6.21 13.55 -1.25
CA ALA A 148 -5.02 13.38 -0.44
C ALA A 148 -4.40 11.99 -0.60
N LEU A 149 -5.21 10.92 -0.60
CA LEU A 149 -4.71 9.55 -0.79
C LEU A 149 -4.08 9.37 -2.18
N VAL A 150 -4.77 9.82 -3.22
CA VAL A 150 -4.24 9.76 -4.60
C VAL A 150 -2.93 10.53 -4.71
N ASN A 151 -2.87 11.76 -4.15
CA ASN A 151 -1.67 12.58 -4.19
C ASN A 151 -0.49 11.93 -3.44
N VAL A 152 -0.71 11.43 -2.23
CA VAL A 152 0.31 10.75 -1.42
C VAL A 152 0.87 9.53 -2.15
N LEU A 153 -0.01 8.72 -2.77
CA LEU A 153 0.40 7.57 -3.56
C LEU A 153 1.20 7.99 -4.81
N THR A 154 0.76 9.04 -5.52
CA THR A 154 1.46 9.57 -6.70
C THR A 154 2.88 10.03 -6.34
N ILE A 155 3.02 10.80 -5.25
CA ILE A 155 4.33 11.26 -4.77
C ILE A 155 5.21 10.07 -4.37
N SER A 156 4.63 9.08 -3.68
CA SER A 156 5.36 7.89 -3.27
C SER A 156 5.86 7.07 -4.46
N ILE A 157 5.03 6.90 -5.49
CA ILE A 157 5.42 6.22 -6.74
C ILE A 157 6.56 6.98 -7.42
N GLY A 158 6.43 8.31 -7.55
CA GLY A 158 7.48 9.16 -8.13
C GLY A 158 8.80 9.14 -7.34
N ALA A 159 8.75 8.84 -6.04
CA ALA A 159 9.92 8.68 -5.19
C ALA A 159 10.50 7.24 -5.19
N GLY A 160 10.02 6.35 -6.07
CA GLY A 160 10.43 4.94 -6.12
C GLY A 160 9.87 4.09 -4.97
N GLY A 161 8.79 4.54 -4.31
CA GLY A 161 8.17 3.85 -3.18
C GLY A 161 8.71 4.30 -1.82
N THR A 162 8.36 3.54 -0.78
CA THR A 162 8.70 3.87 0.62
C THR A 162 9.54 2.77 1.24
N THR A 163 10.81 3.02 1.46
CA THR A 163 11.68 2.12 2.22
C THR A 163 11.87 2.64 3.63
N PHE A 164 11.29 1.93 4.60
CA PHE A 164 11.60 2.10 6.02
C PHE A 164 12.40 0.93 6.60
N SER A 165 12.32 -0.25 5.96
CA SER A 165 13.06 -1.44 6.35
C SER A 165 13.41 -2.35 5.17
N ASP A 166 12.41 -2.93 4.52
CA ASP A 166 12.62 -4.10 3.65
C ASP A 166 12.32 -3.84 2.18
N PHE A 167 11.48 -2.83 1.86
CA PHE A 167 11.11 -2.55 0.47
C PHE A 167 12.31 -2.08 -0.35
N ARG A 168 12.49 -2.66 -1.53
CA ARG A 168 13.43 -2.24 -2.59
C ARG A 168 12.78 -2.46 -3.94
N ASP A 169 13.21 -1.70 -4.94
CA ASP A 169 12.81 -1.94 -6.32
C ASP A 169 13.54 -3.17 -6.94
N LEU A 170 13.33 -3.41 -8.22
CA LEU A 170 13.93 -4.55 -8.93
C LEU A 170 15.47 -4.49 -8.99
N GLU A 171 16.04 -3.30 -8.99
CA GLU A 171 17.47 -3.02 -8.97
C GLU A 171 18.07 -3.01 -7.55
N GLY A 172 17.24 -3.26 -6.54
CA GLY A 172 17.65 -3.26 -5.13
C GLY A 172 17.80 -1.86 -4.51
N VAL A 173 17.28 -0.82 -5.16
CA VAL A 173 17.35 0.56 -4.69
C VAL A 173 16.23 0.86 -3.69
N ASN A 174 16.53 1.64 -2.67
CA ASN A 174 15.56 2.07 -1.67
C ASN A 174 14.63 3.15 -2.23
N GLY A 175 13.34 3.03 -1.97
CA GLY A 175 12.39 4.12 -2.18
C GLY A 175 12.65 5.29 -1.21
N ASN A 176 12.49 6.53 -1.66
CA ASN A 176 12.89 7.74 -0.93
C ASN A 176 11.70 8.50 -0.31
N TYR A 177 10.49 7.98 -0.36
CA TYR A 177 9.33 8.65 0.24
C TYR A 177 9.43 8.74 1.77
N GLY A 178 10.11 7.79 2.44
CA GLY A 178 10.24 7.78 3.90
C GLY A 178 10.82 9.06 4.50
N GLY A 179 11.75 9.71 3.82
CA GLY A 179 12.32 11.02 4.22
C GLY A 179 11.35 12.20 4.03
N GLN A 180 10.32 12.03 3.21
CA GLN A 180 9.33 13.05 2.90
C GLN A 180 8.06 12.97 3.78
N ALA A 181 7.90 11.89 4.57
CA ALA A 181 6.72 11.65 5.40
C ALA A 181 6.45 12.82 6.36
N TRP A 182 5.17 13.21 6.46
CA TRP A 182 4.73 14.31 7.33
C TRP A 182 4.50 13.88 8.77
N VAL A 183 3.94 12.70 8.98
CA VAL A 183 3.61 12.17 10.31
C VAL A 183 4.13 10.75 10.55
N TYR A 184 4.21 9.90 9.51
CA TYR A 184 4.56 8.51 9.71
C TYR A 184 6.00 8.34 10.22
N ARG A 185 6.17 7.55 11.30
CA ARG A 185 7.42 7.36 12.06
C ARG A 185 8.01 8.61 12.72
N ARG A 186 7.29 9.70 12.75
CA ARG A 186 7.73 10.97 13.35
C ARG A 186 7.12 11.22 14.74
N GLY A 187 6.70 10.18 15.45
CA GLY A 187 6.15 10.32 16.81
C GLY A 187 7.13 11.02 17.77
N GLY A 188 6.66 12.10 18.41
CA GLY A 188 7.43 12.97 19.29
C GLY A 188 8.15 14.13 18.58
N GLU A 189 8.34 14.07 17.26
CA GLU A 189 8.93 15.16 16.49
C GLU A 189 7.91 16.31 16.28
N PRO A 190 8.37 17.55 16.08
CA PRO A 190 7.48 18.67 15.78
C PRO A 190 6.80 18.46 14.42
N CYS A 191 5.50 18.75 14.37
CA CYS A 191 4.76 18.80 13.11
C CYS A 191 5.37 19.85 12.18
N ARG A 192 5.63 19.50 10.95
CA ARG A 192 6.22 20.43 9.95
C ARG A 192 5.31 21.59 9.60
N SER A 193 3.99 21.49 9.88
CA SER A 193 3.01 22.53 9.61
C SER A 193 2.78 23.47 10.80
N CYS A 194 2.64 22.94 12.03
CA CYS A 194 2.23 23.74 13.19
C CYS A 194 3.17 23.65 14.42
N GLY A 195 4.24 22.86 14.34
CA GLY A 195 5.20 22.67 15.44
C GLY A 195 4.72 21.76 16.58
N THR A 196 3.45 21.41 16.66
CA THR A 196 2.93 20.52 17.71
C THR A 196 3.57 19.12 17.58
N PRO A 197 3.96 18.49 18.69
CA PRO A 197 4.52 17.14 18.64
C PRO A 197 3.56 16.12 18.02
N ILE A 198 4.02 15.37 17.02
CA ILE A 198 3.27 14.27 16.41
C ILE A 198 3.00 13.20 17.46
N ARG A 199 1.75 12.81 17.61
CA ARG A 199 1.36 11.69 18.47
C ARG A 199 1.56 10.36 17.77
N ARG A 200 1.96 9.35 18.55
CA ARG A 200 2.02 7.96 18.13
C ARG A 200 1.18 7.11 19.07
N GLU A 201 0.15 6.50 18.53
CA GLU A 201 -0.79 5.66 19.28
C GLU A 201 -0.98 4.31 18.56
N LYS A 202 -1.62 3.35 19.21
CA LYS A 202 -1.97 2.06 18.60
C LYS A 202 -3.48 2.03 18.35
N LEU A 203 -3.87 1.85 17.08
CA LEU A 203 -5.26 1.75 16.67
C LEU A 203 -5.47 0.43 15.91
N SER A 204 -6.38 -0.42 16.39
CA SER A 204 -6.67 -1.73 15.78
C SER A 204 -5.42 -2.56 15.45
N GLY A 205 -4.44 -2.58 16.37
CA GLY A 205 -3.20 -3.33 16.20
C GLY A 205 -2.12 -2.66 15.35
N ARG A 206 -2.39 -1.49 14.73
CA ARG A 206 -1.45 -0.75 13.88
C ARG A 206 -0.96 0.53 14.56
N SER A 207 0.32 0.87 14.39
CA SER A 207 0.83 2.18 14.79
C SER A 207 0.14 3.26 13.98
N THR A 208 -0.25 4.34 14.64
CA THR A 208 -0.95 5.48 14.07
C THR A 208 -0.21 6.73 14.46
N HIS A 209 0.16 7.55 13.48
CA HIS A 209 0.88 8.80 13.68
C HIS A 209 0.03 9.95 13.18
N TRP A 210 -0.12 11.00 13.97
CA TRP A 210 -1.02 12.09 13.63
C TRP A 210 -0.66 13.36 14.40
N CYS A 211 -1.06 14.51 13.86
CA CYS A 211 -0.90 15.81 14.53
C CYS A 211 -2.23 16.20 15.20
N PRO A 212 -2.28 16.36 16.54
CA PRO A 212 -3.53 16.67 17.24
C PRO A 212 -4.05 18.09 16.98
N THR A 213 -3.24 18.96 16.41
CA THR A 213 -3.63 20.33 16.06
C THR A 213 -4.12 20.44 14.62
N CYS A 214 -3.46 19.74 13.68
CA CYS A 214 -3.80 19.82 12.26
C CYS A 214 -4.95 18.89 11.85
N GLN A 215 -5.26 17.89 12.66
CA GLN A 215 -6.27 16.87 12.35
C GLN A 215 -7.39 16.88 13.40
N SER A 216 -8.61 17.13 12.96
CA SER A 216 -9.81 17.21 13.81
C SER A 216 -10.96 16.33 13.28
#